data_2e41d4d14fa0d5c10caef54d0dd48471
#
_entry.id   2e41d4d14fa0d5c10caef54d0dd48471
#
_cell.length_a   1.000
_cell.length_b   1.000
_cell.length_c   1.000
_cell.angle_alpha   90.00
_cell.angle_beta   90.00
_cell.angle_gamma   90.00
#
_symmetry.space_group_name_H-M   'P 1'
#
loop_
_entity.id
_entity.type
_entity.pdbx_description
1 polymer ?
#
loop_
_entity_poly.entity_id
_entity_poly.type
_entity_poly.pdbx_seq_one_letter_code
_entity_poly.pdbx_strand_id
1 'polypeptide(L)'
;PAYIDNLDFGYELYPSSGELISVSLFYKRFKNPIEWTYTVSGGTDLIYSYVNAKGADNYGVEVDIRKNLDFIGMRNFSLSLNGALIKSKVKFEPGAKEEDRPMQGQSPYLINAGFFYQHADSGWNAALLYNRIGKRIIGVGRSLGTAGNEVRVPDSYEMPRNAVDLSVSKKI
;
A
#
# COMPACT_ATOMS: atom_id res chain seq x y z
N PRO A 1 16.27 19.20 -2.38
CA PRO A 1 16.06 18.06 -1.49
C PRO A 1 14.57 17.82 -1.27
N ALA A 2 14.17 16.55 -1.04
CA ALA A 2 12.83 16.18 -0.64
C ALA A 2 12.75 16.13 0.90
N TYR A 3 11.62 16.53 1.46
CA TYR A 3 11.36 16.49 2.90
C TYR A 3 10.03 15.82 3.18
N ILE A 4 9.92 15.20 4.35
CA ILE A 4 8.69 14.55 4.82
C ILE A 4 8.43 14.99 6.25
N ASP A 5 7.27 15.59 6.49
CA ASP A 5 6.72 15.80 7.83
C ASP A 5 5.74 14.64 8.10
N ASN A 6 5.88 13.95 9.23
CA ASN A 6 5.09 12.78 9.58
C ASN A 6 4.44 12.93 10.95
N LEU A 7 3.16 12.60 11.06
CA LEU A 7 2.39 12.55 12.29
C LEU A 7 1.65 11.21 12.34
N ASP A 8 1.88 10.45 13.41
CA ASP A 8 1.24 9.17 13.65
C ASP A 8 0.57 9.17 15.03
N PHE A 9 -0.62 8.59 15.10
CA PHE A 9 -1.34 8.30 16.33
C PHE A 9 -1.79 6.86 16.31
N GLY A 10 -1.44 6.10 17.35
CA GLY A 10 -1.78 4.69 17.48
C GLY A 10 -2.40 4.38 18.85
N TYR A 11 -3.35 3.45 18.85
CA TYR A 11 -3.90 2.83 20.05
C TYR A 11 -3.76 1.32 19.92
N GLU A 12 -3.22 0.70 20.95
CA GLU A 12 -3.00 -0.74 21.02
C GLU A 12 -3.64 -1.34 22.26
N LEU A 13 -4.31 -2.47 22.10
CA LEU A 13 -4.89 -3.26 23.15
C LEU A 13 -4.36 -4.69 23.06
N TYR A 14 -3.95 -5.23 24.18
CA TYR A 14 -3.43 -6.60 24.32
C TYR A 14 -4.37 -7.42 25.21
N PRO A 15 -5.44 -8.03 24.64
CA PRO A 15 -6.45 -8.75 25.43
C PRO A 15 -5.90 -9.96 26.18
N SER A 16 -4.96 -10.68 25.58
CA SER A 16 -4.24 -11.79 26.20
C SER A 16 -2.86 -12.00 25.56
N SER A 17 -2.09 -12.96 26.09
CA SER A 17 -0.78 -13.28 25.54
C SER A 17 -0.86 -13.67 24.05
N GLY A 18 -0.06 -12.99 23.20
CA GLY A 18 -0.04 -13.20 21.75
C GLY A 18 -1.21 -12.55 20.98
N GLU A 19 -2.13 -11.86 21.65
CA GLU A 19 -3.23 -11.13 21.04
C GLU A 19 -2.91 -9.64 20.94
N LEU A 20 -3.41 -9.01 19.87
CA LEU A 20 -3.28 -7.59 19.61
C LEU A 20 -4.53 -7.07 18.89
N ILE A 21 -5.00 -5.92 19.27
CA ILE A 21 -5.91 -5.08 18.49
C ILE A 21 -5.27 -3.70 18.42
N SER A 22 -4.88 -3.28 17.24
CA SER A 22 -4.26 -1.98 17.00
C SER A 22 -5.02 -1.19 15.96
N VAL A 23 -5.16 0.11 16.19
CA VAL A 23 -5.68 1.08 15.23
C VAL A 23 -4.72 2.24 15.19
N SER A 24 -4.23 2.58 14.00
CA SER A 24 -3.32 3.70 13.78
C SER A 24 -3.87 4.66 12.75
N LEU A 25 -3.68 5.94 12.99
CA LEU A 25 -3.95 7.03 12.05
C LEU A 25 -2.64 7.68 11.71
N PHE A 26 -2.44 7.98 10.44
CA PHE A 26 -1.24 8.68 10.01
C PHE A 26 -1.56 9.83 9.05
N TYR A 27 -0.69 10.83 9.07
CA TYR A 27 -0.66 11.93 8.12
C TYR A 27 0.79 12.23 7.73
N LYS A 28 1.09 12.24 6.43
CA LYS A 28 2.41 12.52 5.88
C LYS A 28 2.31 13.65 4.86
N ARG A 29 3.12 14.67 5.04
CA ARG A 29 3.26 15.78 4.12
C ARG A 29 4.63 15.73 3.46
N PHE A 30 4.62 15.65 2.14
CA PHE A 30 5.83 15.62 1.33
C PHE A 30 6.06 17.00 0.71
N LYS A 31 7.31 17.46 0.71
CA LYS A 31 7.79 18.63 -0.02
C LYS A 31 8.80 18.16 -1.06
N ASN A 32 8.59 18.53 -2.31
CA ASN A 32 9.42 18.13 -3.44
C ASN A 32 9.60 16.60 -3.58
N PRO A 33 8.54 15.78 -3.46
CA PRO A 33 8.68 14.33 -3.65
C PRO A 33 9.20 14.03 -5.04
N ILE A 34 10.06 13.02 -5.13
CA ILE A 34 10.62 12.56 -6.41
C ILE A 34 9.66 11.53 -7.00
N GLU A 35 9.30 11.71 -8.26
CA GLU A 35 8.45 10.79 -9.01
C GLU A 35 9.18 10.30 -10.25
N TRP A 36 9.01 9.03 -10.55
CA TRP A 36 9.47 8.42 -11.78
C TRP A 36 8.45 8.67 -12.88
N THR A 37 8.92 9.25 -13.97
CA THR A 37 8.06 9.66 -15.09
C THR A 37 8.58 9.08 -16.40
N TYR A 38 7.69 8.98 -17.37
CA TYR A 38 8.06 8.61 -18.73
C TYR A 38 7.32 9.46 -19.76
N THR A 39 7.95 9.55 -20.94
CA THR A 39 7.43 10.28 -22.08
C THR A 39 7.80 9.55 -23.35
N VAL A 40 7.16 9.87 -24.47
CA VAL A 40 7.49 9.33 -25.79
C VAL A 40 8.33 10.34 -26.52
N SER A 41 9.50 9.95 -27.03
CA SER A 41 10.32 10.76 -27.93
C SER A 41 9.88 10.52 -29.37
N GLY A 42 9.93 11.49 -30.23
CA GLY A 42 9.60 11.57 -31.68
C GLY A 42 9.43 10.31 -32.53
N GLY A 43 9.18 9.19 -31.93
CA GLY A 43 8.93 7.85 -32.46
C GLY A 43 8.20 7.00 -31.45
N THR A 44 8.60 5.74 -31.27
CA THR A 44 8.01 4.77 -30.34
C THR A 44 8.80 4.59 -29.04
N ASP A 45 9.94 5.29 -28.88
CA ASP A 45 10.86 5.09 -27.78
C ASP A 45 10.37 5.80 -26.50
N LEU A 46 10.35 5.07 -25.39
CA LEU A 46 10.04 5.62 -24.07
C LEU A 46 11.30 6.21 -23.44
N ILE A 47 11.22 7.47 -23.06
CA ILE A 47 12.25 8.14 -22.27
C ILE A 47 11.81 8.19 -20.82
N TYR A 48 12.64 7.65 -19.94
CA TYR A 48 12.42 7.63 -18.50
C TYR A 48 13.20 8.75 -17.81
N SER A 49 12.59 9.38 -16.81
CA SER A 49 13.20 10.47 -16.07
C SER A 49 12.63 10.56 -14.66
N TYR A 50 13.26 11.40 -13.84
CA TYR A 50 12.78 11.73 -12.50
C TYR A 50 12.42 13.21 -12.44
N VAL A 51 11.31 13.53 -11.77
CA VAL A 51 10.89 14.90 -11.54
C VAL A 51 10.51 15.08 -10.07
N ASN A 52 10.58 16.33 -9.60
CA ASN A 52 10.06 16.69 -8.30
C ASN A 52 8.67 17.28 -8.48
N ALA A 53 7.65 16.70 -7.83
CA ALA A 53 6.38 17.37 -7.64
C ALA A 53 6.51 18.46 -6.57
N LYS A 54 5.62 19.45 -6.56
CA LYS A 54 5.62 20.53 -5.56
C LYS A 54 5.43 19.99 -4.15
N GLY A 55 4.51 19.06 -4.00
CA GLY A 55 4.20 18.42 -2.73
C GLY A 55 3.19 17.31 -2.88
N ALA A 56 2.99 16.56 -1.80
CA ALA A 56 1.92 15.59 -1.70
C ALA A 56 1.46 15.46 -0.25
N ASP A 57 0.20 15.14 -0.07
CA ASP A 57 -0.34 14.70 1.21
C ASP A 57 -0.70 13.22 1.12
N ASN A 58 -0.45 12.47 2.19
CA ASN A 58 -0.82 11.06 2.31
C ASN A 58 -1.32 10.81 3.73
N TYR A 59 -2.52 10.25 3.86
CA TYR A 59 -3.12 9.96 5.14
C TYR A 59 -3.97 8.71 5.08
N GLY A 60 -4.14 8.08 6.22
CA GLY A 60 -4.89 6.84 6.27
C GLY A 60 -5.10 6.31 7.66
N VAL A 61 -5.75 5.15 7.68
CA VAL A 61 -5.98 4.34 8.86
C VAL A 61 -5.43 2.95 8.62
N GLU A 62 -4.78 2.39 9.63
CA GLU A 62 -4.29 1.03 9.66
C GLU A 62 -4.91 0.30 10.84
N VAL A 63 -5.26 -0.97 10.64
CA VAL A 63 -5.80 -1.86 11.67
C VAL A 63 -5.00 -3.15 11.66
N ASP A 64 -4.55 -3.59 12.82
CA ASP A 64 -3.91 -4.90 13.02
C ASP A 64 -4.67 -5.66 14.11
N ILE A 65 -5.10 -6.87 13.82
CA ILE A 65 -5.79 -7.76 14.76
C ILE A 65 -5.09 -9.10 14.76
N ARG A 66 -4.69 -9.56 15.92
CA ARG A 66 -4.21 -10.93 16.18
C ARG A 66 -5.06 -11.53 17.29
N LYS A 67 -5.67 -12.65 17.01
CA LYS A 67 -6.60 -13.27 17.94
C LYS A 67 -6.45 -14.78 17.96
N ASN A 68 -6.35 -15.36 19.16
CA ASN A 68 -6.49 -16.79 19.39
C ASN A 68 -7.99 -17.16 19.34
N LEU A 69 -8.30 -18.33 18.81
CA LEU A 69 -9.70 -18.76 18.60
C LEU A 69 -10.21 -19.72 19.68
N ASP A 70 -9.54 -19.76 20.82
CA ASP A 70 -9.92 -20.61 21.97
C ASP A 70 -11.32 -20.30 22.49
N PHE A 71 -11.74 -19.04 22.41
CA PHE A 71 -13.04 -18.56 22.87
C PHE A 71 -14.23 -19.17 22.10
N ILE A 72 -14.02 -19.72 20.91
CA ILE A 72 -15.01 -20.46 20.11
C ILE A 72 -14.72 -21.97 20.09
N GLY A 73 -13.83 -22.46 20.95
CA GLY A 73 -13.45 -23.87 21.03
C GLY A 73 -12.43 -24.33 20.00
N MET A 74 -11.95 -23.46 19.13
CA MET A 74 -10.92 -23.77 18.12
C MET A 74 -9.52 -23.61 18.74
N ARG A 75 -9.15 -24.52 19.63
CA ARG A 75 -7.83 -24.55 20.24
C ARG A 75 -6.77 -24.77 19.15
N ASN A 76 -5.59 -24.20 19.33
CA ASN A 76 -4.48 -24.25 18.37
C ASN A 76 -4.70 -23.46 17.08
N PHE A 77 -5.79 -22.72 16.97
CA PHE A 77 -6.02 -21.82 15.83
C PHE A 77 -5.87 -20.35 16.23
N SER A 78 -5.31 -19.58 15.31
CA SER A 78 -5.24 -18.13 15.46
C SER A 78 -5.51 -17.42 14.13
N LEU A 79 -5.98 -16.18 14.23
CA LEU A 79 -6.28 -15.30 13.12
C LEU A 79 -5.38 -14.07 13.21
N SER A 80 -4.84 -13.65 12.07
CA SER A 80 -4.19 -12.35 11.91
C SER A 80 -4.86 -11.59 10.77
N LEU A 81 -5.29 -10.38 11.04
CA LEU A 81 -5.86 -9.47 10.04
C LEU A 81 -5.11 -8.15 10.11
N ASN A 82 -4.59 -7.71 8.97
CA ASN A 82 -4.00 -6.39 8.83
C ASN A 82 -4.63 -5.69 7.64
N GLY A 83 -5.06 -4.46 7.81
CA GLY A 83 -5.67 -3.68 6.77
C GLY A 83 -5.27 -2.23 6.83
N ALA A 84 -5.14 -1.59 5.66
CA ALA A 84 -4.89 -0.18 5.53
C ALA A 84 -5.83 0.43 4.50
N LEU A 85 -6.37 1.61 4.81
CA LEU A 85 -7.06 2.50 3.88
C LEU A 85 -6.28 3.79 3.80
N ILE A 86 -5.86 4.15 2.59
CA ILE A 86 -4.90 5.21 2.35
C ILE A 86 -5.41 6.14 1.28
N LYS A 87 -5.36 7.43 1.53
CA LYS A 87 -5.65 8.45 0.53
C LYS A 87 -4.44 9.35 0.37
N SER A 88 -4.01 9.53 -0.86
CA SER A 88 -2.91 10.43 -1.21
C SER A 88 -3.34 11.40 -2.31
N LYS A 89 -2.71 12.57 -2.32
CA LYS A 89 -2.96 13.61 -3.30
C LYS A 89 -1.66 14.35 -3.59
N VAL A 90 -1.21 14.28 -4.85
CA VAL A 90 -0.08 15.07 -5.35
C VAL A 90 -0.56 16.48 -5.65
N LYS A 91 0.25 17.47 -5.28
CA LYS A 91 0.02 18.90 -5.51
C LYS A 91 0.96 19.41 -6.59
N PHE A 92 0.40 20.14 -7.54
CA PHE A 92 1.13 20.79 -8.62
C PHE A 92 1.16 22.31 -8.43
N GLU A 93 2.00 22.99 -9.22
CA GLU A 93 1.99 24.45 -9.25
C GLU A 93 0.66 24.98 -9.83
N PRO A 94 0.18 26.15 -9.36
CA PRO A 94 -0.99 26.80 -9.97
C PRO A 94 -0.76 27.01 -11.47
N GLY A 95 -1.70 26.52 -12.29
CA GLY A 95 -1.58 26.56 -13.75
C GLY A 95 -0.80 25.39 -14.37
N ALA A 96 -0.36 24.43 -13.57
CA ALA A 96 0.14 23.16 -14.09
C ALA A 96 -0.96 22.44 -14.89
N LYS A 97 -0.55 21.74 -15.92
CA LYS A 97 -1.45 20.98 -16.79
C LYS A 97 -1.80 19.59 -16.24
N GLU A 98 -1.05 19.17 -15.23
CA GLU A 98 -1.29 17.91 -14.52
C GLU A 98 -2.49 18.02 -13.61
N GLU A 99 -3.36 17.01 -13.67
CA GLU A 99 -4.49 16.86 -12.77
C GLU A 99 -4.07 16.26 -11.43
N ASP A 100 -4.84 16.59 -10.40
CA ASP A 100 -4.71 15.97 -9.07
C ASP A 100 -4.81 14.44 -9.19
N ARG A 101 -3.84 13.74 -8.65
CA ARG A 101 -3.76 12.27 -8.69
C ARG A 101 -3.18 11.68 -7.40
N PRO A 102 -3.40 10.38 -7.15
CA PRO A 102 -2.69 9.68 -6.08
C PRO A 102 -1.17 9.70 -6.29
N MET A 103 -0.42 9.55 -5.20
CA MET A 103 1.03 9.36 -5.28
C MET A 103 1.39 8.08 -6.01
N GLN A 104 2.46 8.15 -6.79
CA GLN A 104 3.08 6.99 -7.40
C GLN A 104 3.45 5.93 -6.34
N GLY A 105 3.18 4.67 -6.64
CA GLY A 105 3.44 3.54 -5.76
C GLY A 105 2.41 3.34 -4.64
N GLN A 106 1.52 4.33 -4.38
CA GLN A 106 0.56 4.26 -3.30
C GLN A 106 -0.72 3.54 -3.73
N SER A 107 -1.01 2.40 -3.08
CA SER A 107 -2.31 1.73 -3.18
C SER A 107 -3.33 2.38 -2.24
N PRO A 108 -4.61 2.51 -2.66
CA PRO A 108 -5.67 3.05 -1.79
C PRO A 108 -6.07 2.12 -0.66
N TYR A 109 -5.76 0.83 -0.76
CA TYR A 109 -5.98 -0.15 0.30
C TYR A 109 -5.01 -1.31 0.20
N LEU A 110 -4.76 -1.91 1.36
CA LEU A 110 -4.04 -3.16 1.54
C LEU A 110 -4.82 -4.02 2.53
N ILE A 111 -4.92 -5.32 2.26
CA ILE A 111 -5.56 -6.29 3.16
C ILE A 111 -4.67 -7.53 3.22
N ASN A 112 -4.31 -7.93 4.42
CA ASN A 112 -3.65 -9.19 4.71
C ASN A 112 -4.51 -9.97 5.71
N ALA A 113 -4.74 -11.24 5.45
CA ALA A 113 -5.39 -12.15 6.38
C ALA A 113 -4.56 -13.43 6.50
N GLY A 114 -4.36 -13.89 7.72
CA GLY A 114 -3.68 -15.14 8.01
C GLY A 114 -4.52 -16.00 8.96
N PHE A 115 -4.71 -17.26 8.58
CA PHE A 115 -5.33 -18.26 9.44
C PHE A 115 -4.30 -19.34 9.72
N PHE A 116 -4.03 -19.57 11.00
CA PHE A 116 -2.94 -20.41 11.45
C PHE A 116 -3.45 -21.56 12.31
N TYR A 117 -2.90 -22.73 12.11
CA TYR A 117 -3.03 -23.89 12.98
C TYR A 117 -1.66 -24.28 13.51
N GLN A 118 -1.55 -24.46 14.82
CA GLN A 118 -0.30 -24.87 15.46
C GLN A 118 -0.62 -25.85 16.60
N HIS A 119 -0.18 -27.09 16.46
CA HIS A 119 -0.37 -28.12 17.48
C HIS A 119 0.98 -28.60 17.98
N ALA A 120 1.35 -28.15 19.18
CA ALA A 120 2.68 -28.38 19.76
C ALA A 120 3.02 -29.87 19.91
N ASP A 121 2.10 -30.69 20.46
CA ASP A 121 2.36 -32.10 20.76
C ASP A 121 2.54 -32.97 19.51
N SER A 122 1.76 -32.70 18.46
CA SER A 122 1.86 -33.44 17.20
C SER A 122 2.89 -32.87 16.23
N GLY A 123 3.40 -31.67 16.50
CA GLY A 123 4.35 -30.95 15.66
C GLY A 123 3.79 -30.40 14.33
N TRP A 124 2.48 -30.49 14.12
CA TRP A 124 1.84 -29.98 12.92
C TRP A 124 1.67 -28.47 12.97
N ASN A 125 2.01 -27.80 11.86
CA ASN A 125 1.73 -26.39 11.63
C ASN A 125 1.14 -26.21 10.25
N ALA A 126 0.12 -25.36 10.12
CA ALA A 126 -0.45 -24.94 8.84
C ALA A 126 -0.73 -23.46 8.86
N ALA A 127 -0.59 -22.81 7.71
CA ALA A 127 -0.91 -21.41 7.53
C ALA A 127 -1.59 -21.22 6.18
N LEU A 128 -2.74 -20.55 6.20
CA LEU A 128 -3.42 -20.04 5.00
C LEU A 128 -3.32 -18.53 5.03
N LEU A 129 -2.68 -17.95 4.02
CA LEU A 129 -2.46 -16.51 3.91
C LEU A 129 -3.21 -15.96 2.71
N TYR A 130 -3.80 -14.79 2.89
CA TYR A 130 -4.43 -14.02 1.83
C TYR A 130 -3.89 -12.59 1.83
N ASN A 131 -3.51 -12.10 0.66
CA ASN A 131 -3.09 -10.73 0.44
C ASN A 131 -3.90 -10.11 -0.69
N ARG A 132 -4.35 -8.89 -0.49
CA ARG A 132 -4.97 -8.06 -1.53
C ARG A 132 -4.39 -6.66 -1.50
N ILE A 133 -3.95 -6.19 -2.68
CA ILE A 133 -3.50 -4.83 -2.90
C ILE A 133 -4.39 -4.15 -3.94
N GLY A 134 -4.70 -2.88 -3.75
CA GLY A 134 -5.49 -2.08 -4.68
C GLY A 134 -4.67 -1.61 -5.88
N LYS A 135 -5.36 -1.05 -6.87
CA LYS A 135 -4.75 -0.41 -8.05
C LYS A 135 -3.82 0.72 -7.63
N ARG A 136 -2.62 0.82 -8.22
CA ARG A 136 -1.68 1.91 -7.98
C ARG A 136 -0.98 2.37 -9.25
N ILE A 137 -0.56 3.63 -9.27
CA ILE A 137 0.27 4.17 -10.34
C ILE A 137 1.70 3.65 -10.15
N ILE A 138 2.27 3.02 -11.17
CA ILE A 138 3.66 2.55 -11.16
C ILE A 138 4.57 3.46 -11.99
N GLY A 139 4.03 4.19 -12.95
CA GLY A 139 4.75 5.16 -13.75
C GLY A 139 3.83 6.33 -14.11
N VAL A 140 4.37 7.54 -14.05
CA VAL A 140 3.63 8.77 -14.35
C VAL A 140 3.93 9.19 -15.78
N GLY A 141 2.89 9.22 -16.62
CA GLY A 141 2.98 9.73 -17.97
C GLY A 141 3.05 11.26 -18.00
N ARG A 142 3.91 11.81 -18.84
CA ARG A 142 4.03 13.26 -19.01
C ARG A 142 3.32 13.73 -20.28
N SER A 143 2.74 14.90 -20.21
CA SER A 143 2.23 15.59 -21.39
C SER A 143 3.41 16.20 -22.18
N LEU A 144 3.40 16.00 -23.48
CA LEU A 144 4.37 16.55 -24.43
C LEU A 144 3.68 17.54 -25.36
N GLY A 145 4.46 18.46 -25.92
CA GLY A 145 3.99 19.40 -26.94
C GLY A 145 3.78 20.81 -26.40
N THR A 146 3.42 21.70 -27.34
CA THR A 146 3.08 23.10 -27.08
C THR A 146 1.57 23.27 -26.93
N ALA A 147 1.15 24.38 -26.33
CA ALA A 147 -0.28 24.72 -26.19
C ALA A 147 -1.03 24.59 -27.53
N GLY A 148 -2.07 23.74 -27.55
CA GLY A 148 -2.86 23.43 -28.75
C GLY A 148 -2.42 22.20 -29.55
N ASN A 149 -1.28 21.58 -29.23
CA ASN A 149 -0.77 20.37 -29.88
C ASN A 149 -0.16 19.38 -28.85
N GLU A 150 -0.91 19.12 -27.79
CA GLU A 150 -0.45 18.30 -26.67
C GLU A 150 -0.76 16.82 -26.88
N VAL A 151 0.24 15.98 -26.70
CA VAL A 151 0.08 14.52 -26.58
C VAL A 151 0.22 14.15 -25.12
N ARG A 152 -0.88 13.71 -24.51
CA ARG A 152 -0.87 13.19 -23.14
C ARG A 152 -0.49 11.72 -23.16
N VAL A 153 0.61 11.36 -22.52
CA VAL A 153 0.98 9.98 -22.25
C VAL A 153 0.23 9.55 -20.98
N PRO A 154 -0.59 8.48 -21.02
CA PRO A 154 -1.34 8.05 -19.84
C PRO A 154 -0.42 7.45 -18.78
N ASP A 155 -0.85 7.48 -17.51
CA ASP A 155 -0.16 6.81 -16.42
C ASP A 155 -0.20 5.29 -16.59
N SER A 156 0.87 4.62 -16.15
CA SER A 156 0.92 3.16 -16.04
C SER A 156 0.43 2.71 -14.67
N TYR A 157 -0.36 1.66 -14.67
CA TYR A 157 -0.98 1.13 -13.46
C TYR A 157 -0.62 -0.32 -13.22
N GLU A 158 -0.35 -0.66 -11.98
CA GLU A 158 -0.47 -2.02 -11.48
C GLU A 158 -1.92 -2.26 -11.05
N MET A 159 -2.53 -3.30 -11.64
CA MET A 159 -3.93 -3.64 -11.35
C MET A 159 -4.04 -4.35 -10.00
N PRO A 160 -5.23 -4.33 -9.36
CA PRO A 160 -5.44 -5.02 -8.10
C PRO A 160 -5.07 -6.50 -8.21
N ARG A 161 -4.37 -7.01 -7.20
CA ARG A 161 -3.95 -8.40 -7.13
C ARG A 161 -4.48 -9.06 -5.86
N ASN A 162 -4.90 -10.32 -6.02
CA ASN A 162 -5.15 -11.23 -4.91
C ASN A 162 -4.06 -12.31 -4.92
N ALA A 163 -3.53 -12.66 -3.76
CA ALA A 163 -2.63 -13.78 -3.58
C ALA A 163 -3.13 -14.65 -2.44
N VAL A 164 -3.03 -15.97 -2.61
CA VAL A 164 -3.37 -16.96 -1.59
C VAL A 164 -2.21 -17.93 -1.49
N ASP A 165 -1.70 -18.11 -0.28
CA ASP A 165 -0.59 -19.02 -0.01
C ASP A 165 -1.01 -20.02 1.07
N LEU A 166 -0.69 -21.30 0.86
CA LEU A 166 -0.87 -22.38 1.82
C LEU A 166 0.47 -23.00 2.17
N SER A 167 0.76 -23.07 3.46
CA SER A 167 1.93 -23.74 3.99
C SER A 167 1.50 -24.80 5.00
N VAL A 168 2.09 -26.00 4.92
CA VAL A 168 1.90 -27.08 5.89
C VAL A 168 3.25 -27.67 6.22
N SER A 169 3.54 -27.81 7.52
CA SER A 169 4.79 -28.41 8.00
C SER A 169 4.54 -29.31 9.20
N LYS A 170 5.43 -30.27 9.39
CA LYS A 170 5.43 -31.16 10.54
C LYS A 170 6.85 -31.24 11.11
N LYS A 171 6.99 -31.03 12.41
CA LYS A 171 8.22 -31.32 13.13
C LYS A 171 8.33 -32.83 13.33
N ILE A 172 9.46 -33.41 12.94
CA ILE A 172 9.81 -34.83 13.12
C ILE A 172 10.72 -34.98 14.32
#